data_eb6f2bf0bfe3c57eda12313af462e64c
#
_entry.id   eb6f2bf0bfe3c57eda12313af462e64c
#
_cell.length_a   1.000
_cell.length_b   1.000
_cell.length_c   1.000
_cell.angle_alpha   90.00
_cell.angle_beta   90.00
_cell.angle_gamma   90.00
#
_symmetry.space_group_name_H-M   'P 1'
#
loop_
_entity.id
_entity.type
_entity.pdbx_description
1 polymer ?
#
loop_
_entity_poly.entity_id
_entity_poly.type
_entity_poly.pdbx_seq_one_letter_code
_entity_poly.pdbx_strand_id
1 'polypeptide(L)'
;MSVTDDLVERLQGIAGDDHVLTDTAATRPYRTGYRSGSGEVVAVVHPGTLVELWQCTRAAIEADAVIVPQAANTGLTEGSTPKDSYDRPAVAINAMRIKGLQLLGDADQVVALPAATLFELTQTLAPHGREPHSVIGSTSLGATVVGGVCNNSGGALCRRGPAYTELAVYARVNDDGELELINDL
;
A
#
# COMPACT_ATOMS: atom_id res chain seq x y z
N MET A 1 2.84 -28.74 -9.65
CA MET A 1 2.84 -27.51 -8.83
C MET A 1 1.44 -26.91 -8.92
N SER A 2 0.88 -26.45 -7.83
CA SER A 2 -0.41 -25.73 -7.89
C SER A 2 -0.17 -24.32 -8.45
N VAL A 3 -1.22 -23.65 -8.96
CA VAL A 3 -1.13 -22.24 -9.40
C VAL A 3 -0.63 -21.35 -8.25
N THR A 4 -0.99 -21.71 -7.02
CA THR A 4 -0.56 -21.01 -5.82
C THR A 4 0.94 -21.17 -5.54
N ASP A 5 1.50 -22.38 -5.72
CA ASP A 5 2.94 -22.62 -5.51
C ASP A 5 3.77 -21.85 -6.54
N ASP A 6 3.34 -21.86 -7.82
CA ASP A 6 3.99 -21.13 -8.91
C ASP A 6 3.99 -19.61 -8.63
N LEU A 7 2.86 -19.07 -8.18
CA LEU A 7 2.77 -17.66 -7.83
C LEU A 7 3.73 -17.29 -6.69
N VAL A 8 3.78 -18.10 -5.62
CA VAL A 8 4.68 -17.86 -4.49
C VAL A 8 6.15 -17.88 -4.94
N GLU A 9 6.55 -18.87 -5.75
CA GLU A 9 7.92 -18.97 -6.29
C GLU A 9 8.27 -17.73 -7.14
N ARG A 10 7.35 -17.26 -7.97
CA ARG A 10 7.54 -16.05 -8.77
C ARG A 10 7.70 -14.80 -7.89
N LEU A 11 6.88 -14.65 -6.85
CA LEU A 11 6.99 -13.53 -5.91
C LEU A 11 8.32 -13.56 -5.16
N GLN A 12 8.80 -14.74 -4.76
CA GLN A 12 10.12 -14.93 -4.15
C GLN A 12 11.24 -14.56 -5.12
N GLY A 13 11.14 -14.95 -6.38
CA GLY A 13 12.09 -14.56 -7.43
C GLY A 13 12.16 -13.05 -7.67
N ILE A 14 11.08 -12.30 -7.43
CA ILE A 14 11.00 -10.85 -7.60
C ILE A 14 11.51 -10.11 -6.36
N ALA A 15 10.95 -10.40 -5.18
CA ALA A 15 11.17 -9.63 -3.96
C ALA A 15 12.28 -10.21 -3.06
N GLY A 16 12.70 -11.46 -3.31
CA GLY A 16 13.57 -12.27 -2.45
C GLY A 16 12.79 -13.10 -1.43
N ASP A 17 13.31 -14.27 -1.10
CA ASP A 17 12.65 -15.25 -0.21
C ASP A 17 12.28 -14.66 1.15
N ASP A 18 13.18 -13.87 1.75
CA ASP A 18 12.99 -13.24 3.06
C ASP A 18 11.83 -12.20 3.08
N HIS A 19 11.34 -11.84 1.91
CA HIS A 19 10.30 -10.81 1.71
C HIS A 19 8.97 -11.37 1.23
N VAL A 20 8.82 -12.69 1.22
CA VAL A 20 7.56 -13.38 0.91
C VAL A 20 7.20 -14.30 2.07
N LEU A 21 6.15 -13.94 2.80
CA LEU A 21 5.67 -14.68 3.94
C LEU A 21 4.52 -15.59 3.51
N THR A 22 4.61 -16.88 3.84
CA THR A 22 3.57 -17.88 3.57
C THR A 22 3.10 -18.59 4.85
N ASP A 23 3.90 -18.51 5.93
CA ASP A 23 3.55 -19.09 7.21
C ASP A 23 2.36 -18.37 7.85
N THR A 24 1.42 -19.14 8.42
CA THR A 24 0.19 -18.63 9.00
C THR A 24 0.43 -17.65 10.17
N ALA A 25 1.44 -17.90 10.99
CA ALA A 25 1.76 -17.02 12.11
C ALA A 25 2.41 -15.72 11.63
N ALA A 26 3.33 -15.81 10.65
CA ALA A 26 4.01 -14.68 10.06
C ALA A 26 3.05 -13.76 9.25
N THR A 27 2.08 -14.32 8.56
CA THR A 27 1.09 -13.57 7.77
C THR A 27 -0.04 -12.95 8.61
N ARG A 28 -0.25 -13.42 9.83
CA ARG A 28 -1.38 -13.00 10.69
C ARG A 28 -1.52 -11.48 10.86
N PRO A 29 -0.47 -10.67 11.08
CA PRO A 29 -0.59 -9.22 11.21
C PRO A 29 -1.14 -8.53 9.95
N TYR A 30 -0.91 -9.14 8.79
CA TYR A 30 -1.33 -8.62 7.48
C TYR A 30 -2.72 -9.11 7.07
N ARG A 31 -3.19 -10.19 7.67
CA ARG A 31 -4.50 -10.80 7.42
C ARG A 31 -5.60 -10.28 8.33
N THR A 32 -5.24 -9.52 9.36
CA THR A 32 -6.16 -9.00 10.37
C THR A 32 -6.26 -7.48 10.24
N GLY A 33 -7.46 -6.97 10.11
CA GLY A 33 -7.71 -5.53 10.06
C GLY A 33 -7.46 -4.84 11.40
N TYR A 34 -7.18 -3.55 11.38
CA TYR A 34 -6.87 -2.80 12.59
C TYR A 34 -8.00 -2.80 13.62
N ARG A 35 -9.26 -2.71 13.19
CA ARG A 35 -10.43 -2.72 14.08
C ARG A 35 -11.24 -4.01 13.95
N SER A 36 -11.44 -4.47 12.75
CA SER A 36 -12.29 -5.59 12.39
C SER A 36 -11.86 -6.23 11.10
N GLY A 37 -12.43 -7.37 10.80
CA GLY A 37 -12.16 -8.13 9.58
C GLY A 37 -10.88 -8.95 9.64
N SER A 38 -10.93 -10.06 8.96
CA SER A 38 -9.78 -10.92 8.69
C SER A 38 -10.10 -11.81 7.48
N GLY A 39 -9.07 -12.36 6.86
CA GLY A 39 -9.23 -13.32 5.78
C GLY A 39 -7.91 -13.97 5.43
N GLU A 40 -7.94 -14.99 4.59
CA GLU A 40 -6.77 -15.74 4.19
C GLU A 40 -6.08 -15.11 2.99
N VAL A 41 -4.75 -15.26 2.95
CA VAL A 41 -3.91 -14.98 1.79
C VAL A 41 -2.93 -16.12 1.58
N VAL A 42 -2.56 -16.39 0.34
CA VAL A 42 -1.56 -17.41 0.00
C VAL A 42 -0.15 -16.92 0.30
N ALA A 43 0.06 -15.61 0.21
CA ALA A 43 1.32 -14.96 0.57
C ALA A 43 1.12 -13.49 0.95
N VAL A 44 2.07 -12.98 1.72
CA VAL A 44 2.30 -11.54 1.91
C VAL A 44 3.65 -11.22 1.31
N VAL A 45 3.70 -10.35 0.31
CA VAL A 45 4.94 -9.93 -0.34
C VAL A 45 5.28 -8.49 0.02
N HIS A 46 6.56 -8.24 0.28
CA HIS A 46 7.11 -6.95 0.67
C HIS A 46 8.08 -6.43 -0.41
N PRO A 47 7.61 -5.86 -1.53
CA PRO A 47 8.50 -5.25 -2.52
C PRO A 47 9.30 -4.10 -1.90
N GLY A 48 10.57 -3.97 -2.27
CA GLY A 48 11.47 -2.92 -1.78
C GLY A 48 11.61 -1.74 -2.73
N THR A 49 11.12 -1.89 -3.97
CA THR A 49 11.19 -0.87 -5.02
C THR A 49 9.86 -0.77 -5.77
N LEU A 50 9.64 0.35 -6.48
CA LEU A 50 8.47 0.50 -7.35
C LEU A 50 8.47 -0.52 -8.50
N VAL A 51 9.65 -0.93 -8.97
CA VAL A 51 9.80 -1.96 -10.01
C VAL A 51 9.36 -3.32 -9.49
N GLU A 52 9.81 -3.71 -8.29
CA GLU A 52 9.35 -4.94 -7.65
C GLU A 52 7.84 -4.91 -7.36
N LEU A 53 7.30 -3.76 -6.91
CA LEU A 53 5.86 -3.59 -6.72
C LEU A 53 5.08 -3.85 -8.01
N TRP A 54 5.53 -3.27 -9.12
CA TRP A 54 4.97 -3.51 -10.44
C TRP A 54 5.03 -4.98 -10.84
N GLN A 55 6.20 -5.61 -10.69
CA GLN A 55 6.40 -7.01 -11.06
C GLN A 55 5.56 -7.96 -10.21
N CYS A 56 5.47 -7.74 -8.89
CA CYS A 56 4.62 -8.53 -7.99
C CYS A 56 3.13 -8.37 -8.34
N THR A 57 2.69 -7.14 -8.65
CA THR A 57 1.31 -6.86 -9.07
C THR A 57 0.99 -7.60 -10.36
N ARG A 58 1.87 -7.53 -11.36
CA ARG A 58 1.72 -8.24 -12.62
C ARG A 58 1.67 -9.76 -12.43
N ALA A 59 2.57 -10.33 -11.61
CA ALA A 59 2.57 -11.75 -11.33
C ALA A 59 1.25 -12.23 -10.70
N ALA A 60 0.67 -11.44 -9.79
CA ALA A 60 -0.61 -11.73 -9.17
C ALA A 60 -1.77 -11.66 -10.18
N ILE A 61 -1.78 -10.67 -11.10
CA ILE A 61 -2.79 -10.55 -12.16
C ILE A 61 -2.71 -11.75 -13.10
N GLU A 62 -1.51 -12.12 -13.58
CA GLU A 62 -1.30 -13.25 -14.48
C GLU A 62 -1.69 -14.61 -13.84
N ALA A 63 -1.65 -14.69 -12.51
CA ALA A 63 -2.10 -15.86 -11.75
C ALA A 63 -3.60 -15.79 -11.36
N ASP A 64 -4.35 -14.81 -11.85
CA ASP A 64 -5.76 -14.54 -11.50
C ASP A 64 -5.99 -14.46 -9.99
N ALA A 65 -5.05 -13.87 -9.25
CA ALA A 65 -5.15 -13.70 -7.81
C ALA A 65 -5.79 -12.36 -7.43
N VAL A 66 -6.53 -12.35 -6.33
CA VAL A 66 -7.01 -11.11 -5.70
C VAL A 66 -5.82 -10.39 -5.07
N ILE A 67 -5.66 -9.11 -5.38
CA ILE A 67 -4.61 -8.27 -4.80
C ILE A 67 -5.18 -7.44 -3.66
N VAL A 68 -4.58 -7.56 -2.48
CA VAL A 68 -4.89 -6.73 -1.30
C VAL A 68 -3.72 -5.78 -1.08
N PRO A 69 -3.78 -4.53 -1.58
CA PRO A 69 -2.72 -3.57 -1.37
C PRO A 69 -2.71 -3.09 0.08
N GLN A 70 -1.53 -3.06 0.69
CA GLN A 70 -1.33 -2.62 2.06
C GLN A 70 -0.17 -1.64 2.20
N ALA A 71 -0.29 -0.74 3.18
CA ALA A 71 0.81 -0.03 3.80
C ALA A 71 0.83 -0.36 5.30
N ALA A 72 0.60 0.60 6.20
CA ALA A 72 0.62 0.38 7.65
C ALA A 72 -0.62 -0.39 8.20
N ASN A 73 -1.58 -0.75 7.37
CA ASN A 73 -2.80 -1.49 7.71
C ASN A 73 -3.59 -0.87 8.88
N THR A 74 -3.64 0.47 8.97
CA THR A 74 -4.35 1.22 10.02
C THR A 74 -5.75 1.67 9.61
N GLY A 75 -6.19 1.30 8.41
CA GLY A 75 -7.51 1.65 7.87
C GLY A 75 -8.66 1.05 8.69
N LEU A 76 -9.76 1.81 8.85
CA LEU A 76 -10.94 1.39 9.62
C LEU A 76 -12.05 0.81 8.73
N THR A 77 -11.90 0.90 7.42
CA THR A 77 -12.88 0.49 6.41
C THR A 77 -12.61 -0.89 5.81
N GLU A 78 -11.60 -1.60 6.33
CA GLU A 78 -11.16 -2.92 5.87
C GLU A 78 -10.68 -2.96 4.40
N GLY A 79 -10.36 -1.81 3.78
CA GLY A 79 -9.90 -1.74 2.40
C GLY A 79 -8.56 -2.43 2.15
N SER A 80 -7.73 -2.57 3.18
CA SER A 80 -6.45 -3.29 3.16
C SER A 80 -6.49 -4.64 3.89
N THR A 81 -7.69 -5.12 4.26
CA THR A 81 -7.88 -6.39 4.98
C THR A 81 -8.43 -7.44 4.03
N PRO A 82 -7.78 -8.59 3.87
CA PRO A 82 -8.32 -9.67 3.06
C PRO A 82 -9.62 -10.22 3.65
N LYS A 83 -10.40 -10.92 2.82
CA LYS A 83 -11.67 -11.53 3.19
C LYS A 83 -11.68 -13.01 2.80
N ASP A 84 -12.41 -13.82 3.55
CA ASP A 84 -12.58 -15.25 3.26
C ASP A 84 -13.60 -15.53 2.12
N SER A 85 -14.27 -14.47 1.63
CA SER A 85 -15.32 -14.59 0.60
C SER A 85 -14.78 -14.54 -0.84
N TYR A 86 -13.46 -14.52 -1.04
CA TYR A 86 -12.90 -14.54 -2.37
C TYR A 86 -13.08 -15.91 -3.04
N ASP A 87 -13.36 -15.90 -4.34
CA ASP A 87 -13.53 -17.09 -5.19
C ASP A 87 -12.20 -17.64 -5.76
N ARG A 88 -11.10 -16.98 -5.45
CA ARG A 88 -9.76 -17.27 -5.96
C ARG A 88 -8.67 -16.89 -4.93
N PRO A 89 -7.41 -17.34 -5.13
CA PRO A 89 -6.32 -17.03 -4.21
C PRO A 89 -6.13 -15.53 -4.04
N ALA A 90 -5.81 -15.08 -2.82
CA ALA A 90 -5.49 -13.70 -2.52
C ALA A 90 -4.03 -13.52 -2.11
N VAL A 91 -3.41 -12.42 -2.52
CA VAL A 91 -2.07 -12.00 -2.13
C VAL A 91 -2.13 -10.61 -1.51
N ALA A 92 -1.53 -10.45 -0.33
CA ALA A 92 -1.30 -9.12 0.23
C ALA A 92 0.04 -8.56 -0.28
N ILE A 93 0.01 -7.38 -0.89
CA ILE A 93 1.22 -6.66 -1.32
C ILE A 93 1.43 -5.49 -0.38
N ASN A 94 2.40 -5.63 0.53
CA ASN A 94 2.69 -4.63 1.54
C ASN A 94 3.85 -3.73 1.12
N ALA A 95 3.57 -2.46 0.88
CA ALA A 95 4.50 -1.49 0.31
C ALA A 95 5.40 -0.77 1.35
N MET A 96 5.43 -1.23 2.61
CA MET A 96 6.15 -0.53 3.71
C MET A 96 7.68 -0.57 3.60
N ARG A 97 8.24 -1.26 2.62
CA ARG A 97 9.69 -1.18 2.31
C ARG A 97 10.02 -0.07 1.31
N ILE A 98 9.05 0.47 0.57
CA ILE A 98 9.26 1.49 -0.47
C ILE A 98 9.22 2.87 0.17
N LYS A 99 10.34 3.28 0.77
CA LYS A 99 10.48 4.53 1.53
C LYS A 99 10.98 5.66 0.67
N GLY A 100 10.52 6.87 0.95
CA GLY A 100 11.01 8.11 0.35
C GLY A 100 10.02 9.25 0.55
N LEU A 101 10.53 10.39 0.99
CA LEU A 101 9.81 11.63 1.14
C LEU A 101 10.74 12.77 0.73
N GLN A 102 10.31 13.62 -0.18
CA GLN A 102 11.11 14.77 -0.63
C GLN A 102 10.23 16.00 -0.80
N LEU A 103 10.64 17.10 -0.20
CA LEU A 103 10.04 18.41 -0.45
C LEU A 103 10.51 18.97 -1.79
N LEU A 104 9.62 19.65 -2.48
CA LEU A 104 9.88 20.38 -3.72
C LEU A 104 9.58 21.87 -3.53
N GLY A 105 10.20 22.72 -4.37
CA GLY A 105 10.05 24.18 -4.30
C GLY A 105 10.37 24.72 -2.91
N ASP A 106 9.52 25.62 -2.43
CA ASP A 106 9.58 26.23 -1.10
C ASP A 106 8.81 25.39 -0.05
N ALA A 107 8.88 24.07 -0.14
CA ALA A 107 8.13 23.11 0.67
C ALA A 107 6.60 23.22 0.50
N ASP A 108 6.14 23.67 -0.65
CA ASP A 108 4.72 23.74 -1.02
C ASP A 108 4.21 22.46 -1.69
N GLN A 109 5.12 21.64 -2.17
CA GLN A 109 4.84 20.33 -2.73
C GLN A 109 5.71 19.24 -2.08
N VAL A 110 5.24 18.00 -2.12
CA VAL A 110 5.97 16.84 -1.61
C VAL A 110 5.82 15.64 -2.55
N VAL A 111 6.93 14.96 -2.81
CA VAL A 111 6.92 13.63 -3.39
C VAL A 111 6.95 12.63 -2.24
N ALA A 112 5.96 11.74 -2.17
CA ALA A 112 5.85 10.70 -1.17
C ALA A 112 5.78 9.33 -1.84
N LEU A 113 6.68 8.42 -1.48
CA LEU A 113 6.61 7.01 -1.83
C LEU A 113 5.66 6.25 -0.87
N PRO A 114 5.22 5.04 -1.22
CA PRO A 114 4.18 4.32 -0.48
C PRO A 114 4.37 4.20 1.03
N ALA A 115 5.62 4.05 1.50
CA ALA A 115 5.93 3.92 2.93
C ALA A 115 6.22 5.25 3.64
N ALA A 116 6.18 6.40 2.96
CA ALA A 116 6.34 7.70 3.59
C ALA A 116 5.21 7.95 4.60
N THR A 117 5.54 8.11 5.88
CA THR A 117 4.54 8.25 6.93
C THR A 117 4.07 9.69 7.09
N LEU A 118 2.83 9.87 7.55
CA LEU A 118 2.31 11.18 7.92
C LEU A 118 3.09 11.80 9.09
N PHE A 119 3.63 10.98 9.99
CA PHE A 119 4.50 11.47 11.06
C PHE A 119 5.78 12.06 10.48
N GLU A 120 6.46 11.33 9.58
CA GLU A 120 7.65 11.80 8.87
C GLU A 120 7.37 13.10 8.10
N LEU A 121 6.25 13.15 7.37
CA LEU A 121 5.82 14.36 6.65
C LEU A 121 5.64 15.55 7.61
N THR A 122 5.00 15.35 8.75
CA THR A 122 4.80 16.39 9.77
C THR A 122 6.15 16.93 10.27
N GLN A 123 7.09 16.04 10.58
CA GLN A 123 8.43 16.45 11.04
C GLN A 123 9.22 17.18 9.94
N THR A 124 9.10 16.75 8.70
CA THR A 124 9.78 17.34 7.54
C THR A 124 9.25 18.74 7.21
N LEU A 125 7.94 18.98 7.37
CA LEU A 125 7.29 20.27 7.09
C LEU A 125 7.45 21.30 8.22
N ALA A 126 7.60 20.87 9.46
CA ALA A 126 7.63 21.75 10.63
C ALA A 126 8.72 22.86 10.56
N PRO A 127 9.98 22.60 10.12
CA PRO A 127 10.98 23.66 9.96
C PRO A 127 10.62 24.74 8.95
N HIS A 128 9.70 24.44 8.02
CA HIS A 128 9.21 25.36 6.99
C HIS A 128 7.95 26.11 7.42
N GLY A 129 7.49 25.94 8.67
CA GLY A 129 6.24 26.53 9.16
C GLY A 129 5.00 25.97 8.47
N ARG A 130 5.09 24.75 7.90
CA ARG A 130 4.01 24.07 7.16
C ARG A 130 3.54 22.84 7.91
N GLU A 131 2.36 22.36 7.56
CA GLU A 131 1.76 21.14 8.10
C GLU A 131 1.06 20.34 6.99
N PRO A 132 0.85 19.02 7.17
CA PRO A 132 0.09 18.22 6.23
C PRO A 132 -1.34 18.75 6.06
N HIS A 133 -1.90 18.63 4.85
CA HIS A 133 -3.30 18.99 4.58
C HIS A 133 -4.26 18.25 5.51
N SER A 134 -4.05 16.95 5.70
CA SER A 134 -4.90 16.08 6.51
C SER A 134 -4.14 15.56 7.73
N VAL A 135 -4.79 15.61 8.89
CA VAL A 135 -4.31 15.01 10.13
C VAL A 135 -5.26 13.90 10.53
N ILE A 136 -4.79 12.66 10.50
CA ILE A 136 -5.58 11.48 10.84
C ILE A 136 -5.09 10.84 12.14
N GLY A 137 -6.01 10.22 12.88
CA GLY A 137 -5.72 9.67 14.22
C GLY A 137 -4.64 8.59 14.23
N SER A 138 -4.44 7.90 13.11
CA SER A 138 -3.41 6.86 12.95
C SER A 138 -2.02 7.38 12.56
N THR A 139 -1.80 8.70 12.53
CA THR A 139 -0.49 9.30 12.23
C THR A 139 0.60 8.76 13.16
N SER A 140 0.33 8.64 14.46
CA SER A 140 1.26 8.07 15.45
C SER A 140 1.42 6.54 15.33
N LEU A 141 0.57 5.88 14.59
CA LEU A 141 0.58 4.44 14.36
C LEU A 141 1.29 4.04 13.04
N GLY A 142 1.85 5.04 12.35
CA GLY A 142 2.58 4.82 11.11
C GLY A 142 1.73 4.91 9.82
N ALA A 143 0.53 5.52 9.89
CA ALA A 143 -0.26 5.78 8.68
C ALA A 143 0.57 6.53 7.64
N THR A 144 0.49 6.11 6.37
CA THR A 144 1.28 6.67 5.29
C THR A 144 0.53 7.76 4.53
N VAL A 145 1.26 8.64 3.87
CA VAL A 145 0.71 9.71 3.01
C VAL A 145 -0.13 9.08 1.89
N VAL A 146 0.46 8.14 1.15
CA VAL A 146 -0.22 7.44 0.04
C VAL A 146 -1.43 6.66 0.55
N GLY A 147 -1.30 5.93 1.68
CA GLY A 147 -2.42 5.21 2.29
C GLY A 147 -3.56 6.14 2.70
N GLY A 148 -3.25 7.35 3.18
CA GLY A 148 -4.24 8.38 3.51
C GLY A 148 -5.02 8.84 2.28
N VAL A 149 -4.34 9.08 1.16
CA VAL A 149 -4.95 9.45 -0.13
C VAL A 149 -5.82 8.30 -0.66
N CYS A 150 -5.26 7.09 -0.74
CA CYS A 150 -5.98 5.91 -1.27
C CYS A 150 -7.26 5.56 -0.48
N ASN A 151 -7.28 5.85 0.83
CA ASN A 151 -8.47 5.63 1.67
C ASN A 151 -9.35 6.87 1.81
N ASN A 152 -9.06 7.96 1.12
CA ASN A 152 -9.80 9.22 1.24
C ASN A 152 -9.95 9.65 2.72
N SER A 153 -8.84 9.57 3.48
CA SER A 153 -8.84 9.73 4.94
C SER A 153 -9.08 11.18 5.34
N GLY A 154 -10.20 11.45 6.04
CA GLY A 154 -10.62 12.81 6.43
C GLY A 154 -9.97 13.32 7.72
N GLY A 155 -9.81 12.47 8.72
CA GLY A 155 -9.23 12.82 10.01
C GLY A 155 -10.00 13.87 10.81
N ALA A 156 -9.30 14.56 11.73
CA ALA A 156 -9.88 15.54 12.63
C ALA A 156 -10.14 16.91 12.01
N LEU A 157 -9.50 17.22 10.90
CA LEU A 157 -9.62 18.53 10.23
C LEU A 157 -10.72 18.52 9.16
N CYS A 158 -11.96 18.21 9.57
CA CYS A 158 -13.10 18.01 8.67
C CYS A 158 -13.33 19.16 7.68
N ARG A 159 -12.99 20.40 8.05
CA ARG A 159 -13.15 21.55 7.16
C ARG A 159 -12.14 21.62 6.02
N ARG A 160 -11.00 20.92 6.17
CA ARG A 160 -9.99 20.81 5.11
C ARG A 160 -10.32 19.71 4.11
N GLY A 161 -11.26 18.83 4.45
CA GLY A 161 -11.57 17.66 3.65
C GLY A 161 -10.59 16.50 3.85
N PRO A 162 -10.74 15.43 3.06
CA PRO A 162 -9.87 14.26 3.13
C PRO A 162 -8.49 14.50 2.53
N ALA A 163 -7.57 13.57 2.77
CA ALA A 163 -6.30 13.53 2.06
C ALA A 163 -6.55 13.36 0.55
N TYR A 164 -5.86 14.13 -0.25
CA TYR A 164 -5.97 14.07 -1.71
C TYR A 164 -4.61 14.36 -2.37
N THR A 165 -4.52 14.06 -3.65
CA THR A 165 -3.45 14.50 -4.53
C THR A 165 -4.02 14.86 -5.90
N GLU A 166 -3.45 15.82 -6.58
CA GLU A 166 -3.76 16.19 -7.96
C GLU A 166 -2.78 15.52 -8.94
N LEU A 167 -1.61 15.16 -8.44
CA LEU A 167 -0.52 14.60 -9.22
C LEU A 167 -0.18 13.21 -8.69
N ALA A 168 -0.18 12.21 -9.54
CA ALA A 168 0.13 10.84 -9.15
C ALA A 168 0.71 10.03 -10.31
N VAL A 169 1.56 9.05 -9.95
CA VAL A 169 1.85 7.91 -10.80
C VAL A 169 1.16 6.70 -10.17
N TYR A 170 0.33 6.01 -10.94
CA TYR A 170 -0.39 4.84 -10.46
C TYR A 170 -0.51 3.77 -11.55
N ALA A 171 -0.82 2.56 -11.13
CA ALA A 171 -1.09 1.46 -12.03
C ALA A 171 -2.57 1.10 -11.99
N ARG A 172 -3.13 0.71 -13.13
CA ARG A 172 -4.48 0.15 -13.24
C ARG A 172 -4.47 -1.07 -14.16
N VAL A 173 -5.44 -1.93 -13.99
CA VAL A 173 -5.73 -2.99 -14.95
C VAL A 173 -6.70 -2.43 -15.99
N ASN A 174 -6.35 -2.53 -17.27
CA ASN A 174 -7.20 -2.11 -18.39
C ASN A 174 -8.29 -3.16 -18.71
N ASP A 175 -9.13 -2.86 -19.71
CA ASP A 175 -10.22 -3.74 -20.11
C ASP A 175 -9.74 -5.06 -20.72
N ASP A 176 -8.51 -5.13 -21.20
CA ASP A 176 -7.86 -6.33 -21.73
C ASP A 176 -7.18 -7.19 -20.63
N GLY A 177 -7.25 -6.75 -19.37
CA GLY A 177 -6.62 -7.42 -18.22
C GLY A 177 -5.11 -7.13 -18.08
N GLU A 178 -4.59 -6.15 -18.79
CA GLU A 178 -3.18 -5.76 -18.74
C GLU A 178 -2.95 -4.65 -17.72
N LEU A 179 -1.80 -4.70 -17.05
CA LEU A 179 -1.37 -3.66 -16.11
C LEU A 179 -0.76 -2.48 -16.86
N GLU A 180 -1.37 -1.31 -16.75
CA GLU A 180 -0.91 -0.04 -17.32
C GLU A 180 -0.34 0.88 -16.25
N LEU A 181 0.71 1.62 -16.60
CA LEU A 181 1.23 2.72 -15.80
C LEU A 181 0.64 4.04 -16.29
N ILE A 182 -0.02 4.76 -15.41
CA ILE A 182 -0.57 6.09 -15.66
C ILE A 182 0.31 7.12 -14.95
N ASN A 183 0.70 8.12 -15.70
CA ASN A 183 1.52 9.22 -15.21
C ASN A 183 0.78 10.53 -15.41
N ASP A 184 0.27 11.08 -14.31
CA ASP A 184 -0.44 12.35 -14.23
C ASP A 184 0.41 13.41 -13.48
N LEU A 185 1.74 13.35 -13.63
CA LEU A 185 2.69 14.33 -13.08
C LEU A 185 2.87 15.54 -14.00
#